data_98ac09234d32defa3a749da1bd7ccdd7
#
_entry.id   98ac09234d32defa3a749da1bd7ccdd7
#
_cell.length_a   1.000
_cell.length_b   1.000
_cell.length_c   1.000
_cell.angle_alpha   90.00
_cell.angle_beta   90.00
_cell.angle_gamma   90.00
#
_symmetry.space_group_name_H-M   'P 1'
#
loop_
_entity.id
_entity.type
_entity.pdbx_description
1 polymer ?
#
loop_
_entity_poly.entity_id
_entity_poly.type
_entity_poly.pdbx_seq_one_letter_code
_entity_poly.pdbx_strand_id
1 'polypeptide(L)'
;MKIKLTLGSLGIISLIIVFVVSAAVIAIIDSRVTNKLDGVLWTIPAKVYSRSLDLAEGSKVNKSNLMRELGMLSYSENRSPSKPGEYIYKKNKLRIFLRGYQDQKSGLFEIFFKDGKVTKITNQLGISEDLVQLEPIAIGGMYPSHMEDRILLSWPQIPTILIDTILSVEDQNFFNHNGISLRSIFRAFFTNVKAGDIEQGGSTITQQLAKNLFFTSEQTIKRKAMEAIAALLIEFHYSKEEILLAYINDVFLAQSGKRAIHGFGMGAQHFFGTSLSNLETEQIALLVGMLKGPSLYNPRRN
;
A
#
# COMPACT_ATOMS: atom_id res chain seq x y z
N MET A 1 39.11 45.03 -27.09
CA MET A 1 38.69 44.06 -28.12
C MET A 1 37.16 43.88 -28.00
N LYS A 2 36.36 44.54 -28.90
CA LYS A 2 34.88 44.41 -28.88
C LYS A 2 34.53 43.15 -29.67
N ILE A 3 34.06 42.10 -28.95
CA ILE A 3 33.53 40.89 -29.58
C ILE A 3 32.24 41.27 -30.30
N LYS A 4 32.25 41.30 -31.65
CA LYS A 4 31.06 41.46 -32.46
C LYS A 4 30.27 40.15 -32.39
N LEU A 5 29.24 40.09 -31.54
CA LEU A 5 28.30 38.98 -31.54
C LEU A 5 27.49 39.02 -32.84
N THR A 6 27.64 38.01 -33.67
CA THR A 6 26.80 37.80 -34.86
C THR A 6 25.47 37.15 -34.43
N LEU A 7 24.40 37.30 -35.24
CA LEU A 7 23.10 36.69 -34.96
C LEU A 7 23.22 35.16 -34.70
N GLY A 8 24.15 34.50 -35.41
CA GLY A 8 24.43 33.07 -35.22
C GLY A 8 25.06 32.76 -33.86
N SER A 9 25.99 33.60 -33.37
CA SER A 9 26.62 33.42 -32.06
C SER A 9 25.63 33.66 -30.91
N LEU A 10 24.68 34.58 -31.05
CA LEU A 10 23.59 34.77 -30.10
C LEU A 10 22.65 33.58 -30.05
N GLY A 11 22.31 32.96 -31.19
CA GLY A 11 21.51 31.75 -31.27
C GLY A 11 22.17 30.55 -30.57
N ILE A 12 23.47 30.34 -30.79
CA ILE A 12 24.24 29.28 -30.12
C ILE A 12 24.31 29.50 -28.61
N ILE A 13 24.57 30.72 -28.14
CA ILE A 13 24.59 31.03 -26.71
C ILE A 13 23.24 30.79 -26.08
N SER A 14 22.12 31.17 -26.72
CA SER A 14 20.78 30.92 -26.25
C SER A 14 20.50 29.42 -26.13
N LEU A 15 20.89 28.60 -27.11
CA LEU A 15 20.77 27.13 -27.08
C LEU A 15 21.56 26.51 -25.93
N ILE A 16 22.80 26.97 -25.70
CA ILE A 16 23.63 26.51 -24.58
C ILE A 16 22.97 26.86 -23.25
N ILE A 17 22.47 28.08 -23.09
CA ILE A 17 21.78 28.51 -21.86
C ILE A 17 20.55 27.62 -21.62
N VAL A 18 19.71 27.38 -22.62
CA VAL A 18 18.53 26.51 -22.51
C VAL A 18 18.94 25.08 -22.12
N PHE A 19 20.00 24.55 -22.73
CA PHE A 19 20.53 23.24 -22.41
C PHE A 19 21.00 23.16 -20.95
N VAL A 20 21.82 24.12 -20.50
CA VAL A 20 22.33 24.15 -19.12
C VAL A 20 21.20 24.29 -18.10
N VAL A 21 20.23 25.17 -18.37
CA VAL A 21 19.06 25.36 -17.48
C VAL A 21 18.22 24.07 -17.43
N SER A 22 17.97 23.44 -18.57
CA SER A 22 17.22 22.17 -18.62
C SER A 22 17.95 21.05 -17.88
N ALA A 23 19.26 20.93 -18.07
CA ALA A 23 20.09 19.94 -17.35
C ALA A 23 20.06 20.19 -15.83
N ALA A 24 20.16 21.44 -15.39
CA ALA A 24 20.06 21.80 -13.98
C ALA A 24 18.68 21.46 -13.38
N VAL A 25 17.60 21.73 -14.11
CA VAL A 25 16.23 21.37 -13.67
C VAL A 25 16.07 19.85 -13.55
N ILE A 26 16.56 19.09 -14.53
CA ILE A 26 16.52 17.63 -14.50
C ILE A 26 17.32 17.10 -13.29
N ALA A 27 18.53 17.60 -13.05
CA ALA A 27 19.35 17.19 -11.91
C ALA A 27 18.69 17.48 -10.54
N ILE A 28 17.99 18.60 -10.42
CA ILE A 28 17.24 18.96 -9.21
C ILE A 28 16.06 17.99 -9.00
N ILE A 29 15.33 17.66 -10.07
CA ILE A 29 14.20 16.71 -9.99
C ILE A 29 14.74 15.32 -9.64
N ASP A 30 15.81 14.89 -10.29
CA ASP A 30 16.46 13.62 -10.08
C ASP A 30 16.89 13.42 -8.62
N SER A 31 17.60 14.38 -8.05
CA SER A 31 17.98 14.37 -6.64
C SER A 31 16.77 14.32 -5.70
N ARG A 32 15.65 14.99 -6.03
CA ARG A 32 14.42 14.91 -5.24
C ARG A 32 13.74 13.55 -5.35
N VAL A 33 13.74 12.98 -6.54
CA VAL A 33 13.15 11.67 -6.82
C VAL A 33 13.88 10.59 -6.01
N THR A 34 15.20 10.50 -6.15
CA THR A 34 16.00 9.49 -5.44
C THR A 34 15.91 9.65 -3.94
N ASN A 35 16.13 10.85 -3.40
CA ASN A 35 16.08 11.09 -1.95
C ASN A 35 14.72 10.75 -1.32
N LYS A 36 13.61 10.98 -2.02
CA LYS A 36 12.29 10.72 -1.47
C LYS A 36 11.84 9.27 -1.65
N LEU A 37 12.11 8.66 -2.80
CA LEU A 37 11.77 7.27 -3.05
C LEU A 37 12.61 6.31 -2.22
N ASP A 38 13.91 6.54 -2.09
CA ASP A 38 14.77 5.77 -1.20
C ASP A 38 14.26 5.84 0.25
N GLY A 39 13.80 7.01 0.70
CA GLY A 39 13.15 7.17 1.98
C GLY A 39 11.83 6.39 2.11
N VAL A 40 11.00 6.34 1.08
CA VAL A 40 9.69 5.64 1.10
C VAL A 40 9.86 4.14 0.97
N LEU A 41 10.78 3.68 0.11
CA LEU A 41 10.98 2.25 -0.16
C LEU A 41 11.78 1.55 0.95
N TRP A 42 12.71 2.24 1.62
CA TRP A 42 13.68 1.64 2.52
C TRP A 42 13.54 2.03 3.99
N THR A 43 12.76 3.06 4.35
CA THR A 43 12.42 3.32 5.75
C THR A 43 11.37 2.35 6.23
N ILE A 44 11.81 1.25 6.79
CA ILE A 44 10.96 0.37 7.60
C ILE A 44 10.57 1.18 8.84
N PRO A 45 9.29 1.57 9.03
CA PRO A 45 8.90 2.25 10.26
C PRO A 45 9.18 1.31 11.43
N ALA A 46 9.85 1.81 12.47
CA ALA A 46 10.03 1.06 13.69
C ALA A 46 8.65 0.81 14.31
N LYS A 47 8.13 -0.38 14.16
CA LYS A 47 6.88 -0.81 14.80
C LYS A 47 7.18 -1.27 16.20
N VAL A 48 6.46 -0.71 17.17
CA VAL A 48 6.49 -1.18 18.56
C VAL A 48 5.38 -2.22 18.69
N TYR A 49 5.76 -3.42 19.08
CA TYR A 49 4.82 -4.52 19.28
C TYR A 49 4.62 -4.78 20.79
N SER A 50 3.44 -5.25 21.17
CA SER A 50 3.21 -5.86 22.47
C SER A 50 4.03 -7.16 22.57
N ARG A 51 3.98 -7.79 23.75
CA ARG A 51 4.37 -9.20 23.83
C ARG A 51 3.40 -10.05 23.00
N SER A 52 3.86 -11.15 22.43
CA SER A 52 3.01 -12.22 21.91
C SER A 52 2.13 -12.83 23.01
N LEU A 53 0.97 -13.33 22.65
CA LEU A 53 0.16 -14.13 23.57
C LEU A 53 0.52 -15.59 23.42
N ASP A 54 1.09 -16.14 24.49
CA ASP A 54 1.50 -17.52 24.58
C ASP A 54 0.41 -18.33 25.29
N LEU A 55 -0.14 -19.34 24.62
CA LEU A 55 -1.09 -20.28 25.17
C LEU A 55 -0.36 -21.61 25.37
N ALA A 56 0.05 -21.87 26.61
CA ALA A 56 0.71 -23.12 26.98
C ALA A 56 -0.21 -23.95 27.88
N GLU A 57 0.00 -25.27 27.90
CA GLU A 57 -0.72 -26.14 28.81
C GLU A 57 -0.49 -25.71 30.27
N GLY A 58 -1.57 -25.66 31.07
CA GLY A 58 -1.56 -25.18 32.45
C GLY A 58 -1.66 -23.63 32.62
N SER A 59 -1.48 -22.84 31.57
CA SER A 59 -1.57 -21.37 31.64
C SER A 59 -2.99 -20.91 31.96
N LYS A 60 -3.11 -19.85 32.80
CA LYS A 60 -4.39 -19.18 33.09
C LYS A 60 -4.73 -18.20 31.98
N VAL A 61 -5.88 -18.33 31.38
CA VAL A 61 -6.37 -17.48 30.31
C VAL A 61 -7.74 -16.94 30.65
N ASN A 62 -7.87 -15.60 30.70
CA ASN A 62 -9.15 -14.95 30.83
C ASN A 62 -9.81 -14.88 29.45
N LYS A 63 -11.02 -15.46 29.30
CA LYS A 63 -11.75 -15.51 28.03
C LYS A 63 -11.97 -14.11 27.44
N SER A 64 -12.37 -13.12 28.24
CA SER A 64 -12.65 -11.77 27.71
C SER A 64 -11.38 -11.08 27.20
N ASN A 65 -10.24 -11.32 27.85
CA ASN A 65 -8.94 -10.82 27.37
C ASN A 65 -8.54 -11.52 26.07
N LEU A 66 -8.68 -12.84 26.00
CA LEU A 66 -8.38 -13.59 24.78
C LEU A 66 -9.22 -13.12 23.59
N MET A 67 -10.54 -12.92 23.77
CA MET A 67 -11.41 -12.41 22.70
C MET A 67 -11.04 -11.00 22.28
N ARG A 68 -10.65 -10.15 23.22
CA ARG A 68 -10.17 -8.79 22.93
C ARG A 68 -8.86 -8.81 22.13
N GLU A 69 -7.90 -9.66 22.50
CA GLU A 69 -6.64 -9.81 21.75
C GLU A 69 -6.87 -10.34 20.33
N LEU A 70 -7.74 -11.37 20.17
CA LEU A 70 -8.12 -11.85 18.84
C LEU A 70 -8.77 -10.74 18.00
N GLY A 71 -9.62 -9.92 18.60
CA GLY A 71 -10.19 -8.75 17.94
C GLY A 71 -9.15 -7.71 17.53
N MET A 72 -8.17 -7.39 18.42
CA MET A 72 -7.07 -6.47 18.10
C MET A 72 -6.15 -7.01 17.00
N LEU A 73 -5.99 -8.34 16.93
CA LEU A 73 -5.26 -9.03 15.86
C LEU A 73 -6.12 -9.22 14.60
N SER A 74 -7.35 -8.68 14.58
CA SER A 74 -8.27 -8.82 13.44
C SER A 74 -8.56 -10.28 13.05
N TYR A 75 -8.68 -11.14 14.04
CA TYR A 75 -9.25 -12.47 13.82
C TYR A 75 -10.76 -12.37 13.70
N SER A 76 -11.34 -13.07 12.72
CA SER A 76 -12.80 -13.12 12.48
C SER A 76 -13.42 -14.40 13.03
N GLU A 77 -14.60 -14.28 13.64
CA GLU A 77 -15.33 -15.45 14.10
C GLU A 77 -16.02 -16.16 12.92
N ASN A 78 -15.71 -17.45 12.73
CA ASN A 78 -16.29 -18.30 11.68
C ASN A 78 -16.70 -19.64 12.30
N ARG A 79 -17.90 -20.13 11.99
CA ARG A 79 -18.41 -21.41 12.49
C ARG A 79 -17.53 -22.62 12.14
N SER A 80 -16.79 -22.53 11.02
CA SER A 80 -15.85 -23.55 10.56
C SER A 80 -14.56 -22.88 10.08
N PRO A 81 -13.62 -22.52 11.00
CA PRO A 81 -12.36 -21.89 10.63
C PRO A 81 -11.60 -22.74 9.61
N SER A 82 -11.31 -22.14 8.44
CA SER A 82 -10.65 -22.80 7.31
C SER A 82 -9.53 -21.95 6.68
N LYS A 83 -9.49 -20.67 7.04
CA LYS A 83 -8.47 -19.72 6.55
C LYS A 83 -7.67 -19.11 7.72
N PRO A 84 -6.41 -18.71 7.52
CA PRO A 84 -5.62 -17.99 8.52
C PRO A 84 -6.34 -16.73 9.02
N GLY A 85 -6.41 -16.57 10.35
CA GLY A 85 -7.11 -15.44 10.96
C GLY A 85 -8.59 -15.69 11.27
N GLU A 86 -9.05 -16.92 11.15
CA GLU A 86 -10.40 -17.33 11.58
C GLU A 86 -10.37 -18.10 12.88
N TYR A 87 -11.42 -17.94 13.70
CA TYR A 87 -11.59 -18.71 14.93
C TYR A 87 -13.05 -18.97 15.27
N ILE A 88 -13.28 -19.94 16.16
CA ILE A 88 -14.54 -20.12 16.88
C ILE A 88 -14.25 -20.52 18.32
N TYR A 89 -14.99 -19.92 19.26
CA TYR A 89 -14.93 -20.29 20.66
C TYR A 89 -16.27 -20.89 21.11
N LYS A 90 -16.30 -22.20 21.38
CA LYS A 90 -17.53 -22.91 21.78
C LYS A 90 -17.23 -23.96 22.83
N LYS A 91 -18.07 -24.06 23.88
CA LYS A 91 -18.00 -25.11 24.93
C LYS A 91 -16.58 -25.25 25.54
N ASN A 92 -15.96 -24.14 25.95
CA ASN A 92 -14.61 -24.10 26.51
C ASN A 92 -13.52 -24.66 25.57
N LYS A 93 -13.74 -24.61 24.28
CA LYS A 93 -12.77 -24.92 23.23
C LYS A 93 -12.64 -23.75 22.27
N LEU A 94 -11.42 -23.32 22.03
CA LEU A 94 -11.05 -22.42 20.95
C LEU A 94 -10.51 -23.25 19.79
N ARG A 95 -11.12 -23.14 18.63
CA ARG A 95 -10.60 -23.63 17.37
C ARG A 95 -10.16 -22.43 16.56
N ILE A 96 -8.89 -22.34 16.23
CA ILE A 96 -8.28 -21.16 15.62
C ILE A 96 -7.34 -21.56 14.49
N PHE A 97 -7.44 -20.86 13.37
CA PHE A 97 -6.49 -20.99 12.28
C PHE A 97 -5.45 -19.87 12.40
N LEU A 98 -4.24 -20.21 12.88
CA LEU A 98 -3.16 -19.27 13.07
C LEU A 98 -2.56 -18.82 11.75
N ARG A 99 -2.16 -17.53 11.67
CA ARG A 99 -1.44 -16.97 10.52
C ARG A 99 0.01 -17.43 10.45
N GLY A 100 0.56 -17.84 11.60
CA GLY A 100 1.98 -18.12 11.77
C GLY A 100 2.75 -16.90 12.24
N TYR A 101 3.71 -17.11 13.14
CA TYR A 101 4.59 -16.08 13.68
C TYR A 101 5.87 -16.71 14.22
N GLN A 102 7.04 -16.20 13.83
CA GLN A 102 8.35 -16.78 14.17
C GLN A 102 8.40 -18.29 13.83
N ASP A 103 8.64 -19.13 14.83
CA ASP A 103 8.70 -20.58 14.67
C ASP A 103 7.32 -21.25 14.65
N GLN A 104 6.26 -20.51 15.02
CA GLN A 104 4.88 -20.98 14.97
C GLN A 104 4.38 -21.02 13.54
N LYS A 105 4.19 -22.23 12.99
CA LYS A 105 3.63 -22.42 11.64
C LYS A 105 2.15 -22.04 11.59
N SER A 106 1.74 -21.52 10.43
CA SER A 106 0.33 -21.33 10.12
C SER A 106 -0.40 -22.68 10.12
N GLY A 107 -1.60 -22.72 10.67
CA GLY A 107 -2.38 -23.95 10.72
C GLY A 107 -3.55 -23.88 11.70
N LEU A 108 -4.38 -24.92 11.66
CA LEU A 108 -5.54 -25.05 12.52
C LEU A 108 -5.15 -25.74 13.84
N PHE A 109 -5.49 -25.07 14.96
CA PHE A 109 -5.26 -25.58 16.31
C PHE A 109 -6.56 -25.62 17.10
N GLU A 110 -6.65 -26.57 18.02
CA GLU A 110 -7.73 -26.71 18.99
C GLU A 110 -7.16 -26.61 20.40
N ILE A 111 -7.65 -25.65 21.16
CA ILE A 111 -7.19 -25.32 22.52
C ILE A 111 -8.35 -25.54 23.47
N PHE A 112 -8.14 -26.42 24.43
CA PHE A 112 -9.16 -26.82 25.40
C PHE A 112 -8.95 -26.11 26.73
N PHE A 113 -10.03 -25.63 27.34
CA PHE A 113 -10.00 -24.90 28.60
C PHE A 113 -10.83 -25.60 29.66
N LYS A 114 -10.36 -25.58 30.88
CA LYS A 114 -11.10 -25.95 32.08
C LYS A 114 -10.78 -24.99 33.21
N ASP A 115 -11.79 -24.40 33.83
CA ASP A 115 -11.66 -23.45 34.93
C ASP A 115 -10.72 -22.26 34.60
N GLY A 116 -10.76 -21.78 33.37
CA GLY A 116 -9.93 -20.69 32.89
C GLY A 116 -8.45 -21.07 32.66
N LYS A 117 -8.10 -22.37 32.65
CA LYS A 117 -6.77 -22.86 32.33
C LYS A 117 -6.77 -23.62 31.02
N VAL A 118 -5.71 -23.52 30.25
CA VAL A 118 -5.45 -24.40 29.11
C VAL A 118 -5.14 -25.80 29.61
N THR A 119 -5.89 -26.78 29.15
CA THR A 119 -5.72 -28.20 29.57
C THR A 119 -5.09 -29.04 28.49
N LYS A 120 -5.24 -28.67 27.24
CA LYS A 120 -4.69 -29.41 26.10
C LYS A 120 -4.66 -28.50 24.86
N ILE A 121 -3.65 -28.68 24.04
CA ILE A 121 -3.55 -28.06 22.72
C ILE A 121 -3.31 -29.17 21.70
N THR A 122 -4.01 -29.13 20.56
CA THR A 122 -3.79 -30.09 19.47
C THR A 122 -3.78 -29.35 18.14
N ASN A 123 -2.95 -29.82 17.22
CA ASN A 123 -2.97 -29.35 15.82
C ASN A 123 -4.07 -30.10 15.02
N GLN A 124 -4.20 -29.74 13.73
CA GLN A 124 -5.20 -30.35 12.82
C GLN A 124 -5.06 -31.87 12.64
N LEU A 125 -3.89 -32.45 12.95
CA LEU A 125 -3.63 -33.90 12.89
C LEU A 125 -3.94 -34.60 14.23
N GLY A 126 -4.42 -33.86 15.25
CA GLY A 126 -4.69 -34.37 16.59
C GLY A 126 -3.43 -34.57 17.45
N ILE A 127 -2.26 -34.14 16.96
CA ILE A 127 -0.99 -34.20 17.69
C ILE A 127 -0.99 -33.11 18.77
N SER A 128 -0.55 -33.50 19.98
CA SER A 128 -0.44 -32.57 21.12
C SER A 128 0.70 -31.58 20.89
N GLU A 129 0.45 -30.33 21.22
CA GLU A 129 1.41 -29.24 21.19
C GLU A 129 1.51 -28.61 22.59
N ASP A 130 2.71 -28.32 23.05
CA ASP A 130 2.94 -27.75 24.39
C ASP A 130 2.62 -26.26 24.45
N LEU A 131 2.77 -25.56 23.34
CA LEU A 131 2.65 -24.11 23.22
C LEU A 131 2.07 -23.72 21.86
N VAL A 132 1.16 -22.78 21.87
CA VAL A 132 0.72 -22.03 20.69
C VAL A 132 0.97 -20.54 20.94
N GLN A 133 1.61 -19.88 20.00
CA GLN A 133 1.95 -18.47 20.06
C GLN A 133 1.17 -17.68 19.01
N LEU A 134 0.43 -16.68 19.46
CA LEU A 134 -0.20 -15.71 18.57
C LEU A 134 0.79 -14.57 18.28
N GLU A 135 0.64 -13.99 17.09
CA GLU A 135 1.41 -12.83 16.70
C GLU A 135 1.23 -11.65 17.69
N PRO A 136 2.25 -10.82 17.94
CA PRO A 136 2.14 -9.68 18.83
C PRO A 136 1.30 -8.55 18.19
N ILE A 137 0.56 -7.83 19.03
CA ILE A 137 -0.24 -6.69 18.58
C ILE A 137 0.70 -5.51 18.30
N ALA A 138 0.59 -4.89 17.13
CA ALA A 138 1.27 -3.62 16.86
C ALA A 138 0.60 -2.51 17.69
N ILE A 139 1.30 -2.00 18.70
CA ILE A 139 0.81 -0.97 19.65
C ILE A 139 1.19 0.45 19.25
N GLY A 140 2.11 0.60 18.31
CA GLY A 140 2.52 1.89 17.79
C GLY A 140 3.56 1.75 16.69
N GLY A 141 3.75 2.83 15.94
CA GLY A 141 4.83 2.99 14.98
C GLY A 141 5.42 4.38 15.14
N MET A 142 6.75 4.51 15.12
CA MET A 142 7.38 5.81 15.00
C MET A 142 7.41 6.17 13.50
N TYR A 143 6.55 7.10 13.11
CA TYR A 143 6.52 7.66 11.77
C TYR A 143 7.34 8.95 11.76
N PRO A 144 8.24 9.15 10.79
CA PRO A 144 8.89 10.44 10.63
C PRO A 144 7.86 11.49 10.21
N SER A 145 7.62 12.48 11.07
CA SER A 145 7.14 13.86 10.85
C SER A 145 5.79 14.17 10.19
N HIS A 146 4.95 13.24 9.74
CA HIS A 146 3.63 13.58 9.20
C HIS A 146 2.53 12.72 9.86
N MET A 147 1.37 13.34 10.20
CA MET A 147 0.19 12.71 10.81
C MET A 147 -0.54 11.78 9.82
N GLU A 148 0.20 10.95 9.08
CA GLU A 148 -0.33 10.01 8.11
C GLU A 148 -0.20 8.59 8.66
N ASP A 149 -1.32 7.92 8.83
CA ASP A 149 -1.33 6.51 9.23
C ASP A 149 -1.03 5.65 7.98
N ARG A 150 0.11 4.96 7.98
CA ARG A 150 0.52 4.03 6.91
C ARG A 150 0.83 2.66 7.48
N ILE A 151 0.37 1.62 6.81
CA ILE A 151 0.82 0.24 7.01
C ILE A 151 1.63 -0.11 5.76
N LEU A 152 2.96 -0.08 5.89
CA LEU A 152 3.84 -0.42 4.78
C LEU A 152 3.80 -1.93 4.53
N LEU A 153 3.59 -2.28 3.28
CA LEU A 153 3.58 -3.64 2.79
C LEU A 153 4.91 -3.93 2.09
N SER A 154 5.41 -5.15 2.26
CA SER A 154 6.46 -5.71 1.43
C SER A 154 5.86 -6.48 0.26
N TRP A 155 6.62 -6.69 -0.80
CA TRP A 155 6.14 -7.35 -2.03
C TRP A 155 5.44 -8.70 -1.79
N PRO A 156 5.96 -9.62 -0.93
CA PRO A 156 5.29 -10.90 -0.65
C PRO A 156 3.93 -10.78 0.06
N GLN A 157 3.61 -9.63 0.62
CA GLN A 157 2.33 -9.38 1.33
C GLN A 157 1.23 -8.87 0.39
N ILE A 158 1.57 -8.59 -0.88
CA ILE A 158 0.63 -8.04 -1.85
C ILE A 158 -0.05 -9.18 -2.60
N PRO A 159 -1.39 -9.32 -2.49
CA PRO A 159 -2.12 -10.31 -3.26
C PRO A 159 -2.04 -10.03 -4.77
N THR A 160 -1.79 -11.05 -5.57
CA THR A 160 -1.73 -10.93 -7.05
C THR A 160 -2.99 -10.30 -7.62
N ILE A 161 -4.16 -10.64 -7.06
CA ILE A 161 -5.44 -10.07 -7.48
C ILE A 161 -5.50 -8.53 -7.31
N LEU A 162 -4.81 -7.95 -6.31
CA LEU A 162 -4.72 -6.50 -6.17
C LEU A 162 -3.89 -5.90 -7.31
N ILE A 163 -2.75 -6.51 -7.63
CA ILE A 163 -1.88 -6.08 -8.72
C ILE A 163 -2.67 -6.08 -10.03
N ASP A 164 -3.30 -7.20 -10.37
CA ASP A 164 -4.08 -7.36 -11.60
C ASP A 164 -5.23 -6.36 -11.68
N THR A 165 -5.90 -6.09 -10.57
CA THR A 165 -7.01 -5.13 -10.51
C THR A 165 -6.50 -3.70 -10.71
N ILE A 166 -5.42 -3.29 -10.04
CA ILE A 166 -4.83 -1.96 -10.23
C ILE A 166 -4.40 -1.78 -11.68
N LEU A 167 -3.67 -2.74 -12.24
CA LEU A 167 -3.17 -2.66 -13.62
C LEU A 167 -4.32 -2.58 -14.63
N SER A 168 -5.37 -3.37 -14.46
CA SER A 168 -6.52 -3.36 -15.37
C SER A 168 -7.30 -2.05 -15.34
N VAL A 169 -7.37 -1.37 -14.20
CA VAL A 169 -8.14 -0.13 -14.03
C VAL A 169 -7.30 1.11 -14.35
N GLU A 170 -6.07 1.18 -13.81
CA GLU A 170 -5.25 2.40 -13.84
C GLU A 170 -4.27 2.42 -15.01
N ASP A 171 -3.61 1.30 -15.31
CA ASP A 171 -2.55 1.27 -16.33
C ASP A 171 -2.29 -0.13 -16.89
N GLN A 172 -3.11 -0.56 -17.85
CA GLN A 172 -3.03 -1.89 -18.46
C GLN A 172 -1.69 -2.19 -19.15
N ASN A 173 -0.96 -1.17 -19.54
CA ASN A 173 0.32 -1.31 -20.23
C ASN A 173 1.52 -0.94 -19.33
N PHE A 174 1.35 -0.93 -18.03
CA PHE A 174 2.36 -0.49 -17.06
C PHE A 174 3.74 -1.10 -17.30
N PHE A 175 3.82 -2.40 -17.55
CA PHE A 175 5.08 -3.11 -17.79
C PHE A 175 5.68 -2.85 -19.19
N ASN A 176 4.96 -2.18 -20.10
CA ASN A 176 5.36 -2.02 -21.51
C ASN A 176 5.76 -0.59 -21.88
N HIS A 177 5.79 0.35 -20.93
CA HIS A 177 6.21 1.73 -21.17
C HIS A 177 7.20 2.20 -20.10
N ASN A 178 7.94 3.28 -20.37
CA ASN A 178 8.91 3.88 -19.45
C ASN A 178 8.33 5.17 -18.83
N GLY A 179 7.34 5.01 -17.95
CA GLY A 179 6.76 6.12 -17.18
C GLY A 179 5.69 6.95 -17.90
N ILE A 180 5.70 7.02 -19.22
CA ILE A 180 4.72 7.73 -20.03
C ILE A 180 4.16 6.80 -21.10
N SER A 181 2.84 6.76 -21.24
CA SER A 181 2.16 5.99 -22.28
C SER A 181 1.51 6.92 -23.31
N LEU A 182 2.20 7.14 -24.42
CA LEU A 182 1.65 7.93 -25.54
C LEU A 182 0.33 7.33 -26.04
N ARG A 183 0.24 6.00 -26.10
CA ARG A 183 -1.00 5.29 -26.48
C ARG A 183 -2.17 5.63 -25.56
N SER A 184 -1.93 5.66 -24.25
CA SER A 184 -2.96 6.01 -23.26
C SER A 184 -3.36 7.49 -23.38
N ILE A 185 -2.42 8.39 -23.66
CA ILE A 185 -2.69 9.81 -23.87
C ILE A 185 -3.56 10.00 -25.11
N PHE A 186 -3.21 9.38 -26.24
CA PHE A 186 -4.00 9.46 -27.46
C PHE A 186 -5.40 8.84 -27.27
N ARG A 187 -5.49 7.67 -26.64
CA ARG A 187 -6.77 7.03 -26.35
C ARG A 187 -7.66 7.96 -25.50
N ALA A 188 -7.15 8.48 -24.40
CA ALA A 188 -7.90 9.39 -23.53
C ALA A 188 -8.34 10.65 -24.26
N PHE A 189 -7.48 11.24 -25.11
CA PHE A 189 -7.82 12.39 -25.92
C PHE A 189 -9.01 12.12 -26.85
N PHE A 190 -8.97 11.01 -27.62
CA PHE A 190 -10.06 10.66 -28.54
C PHE A 190 -11.35 10.32 -27.79
N THR A 191 -11.28 9.62 -26.65
CA THR A 191 -12.46 9.28 -25.85
C THR A 191 -13.11 10.54 -25.28
N ASN A 192 -12.32 11.44 -24.69
CA ASN A 192 -12.81 12.68 -24.09
C ASN A 192 -13.38 13.65 -25.14
N VAL A 193 -12.74 13.75 -26.30
CA VAL A 193 -13.28 14.57 -27.43
C VAL A 193 -14.61 14.01 -27.91
N LYS A 194 -14.76 12.67 -28.01
CA LYS A 194 -16.00 12.03 -28.45
C LYS A 194 -17.12 12.16 -27.41
N ALA A 195 -16.79 12.08 -26.13
CA ALA A 195 -17.76 12.19 -25.03
C ALA A 195 -18.16 13.64 -24.70
N GLY A 196 -17.35 14.63 -25.10
CA GLY A 196 -17.56 16.04 -24.76
C GLY A 196 -17.24 16.37 -23.30
N ASP A 197 -16.72 15.41 -22.54
CA ASP A 197 -16.34 15.54 -21.13
C ASP A 197 -15.11 14.64 -20.81
N ILE A 198 -14.50 14.83 -19.63
CA ILE A 198 -13.32 14.05 -19.20
C ILE A 198 -13.80 12.71 -18.62
N GLU A 199 -14.00 11.71 -19.48
CA GLU A 199 -14.38 10.36 -19.07
C GLU A 199 -13.17 9.46 -18.73
N GLN A 200 -12.03 9.66 -19.37
CA GLN A 200 -10.87 8.78 -19.27
C GLN A 200 -9.57 9.53 -18.96
N GLY A 201 -8.85 9.08 -17.94
CA GLY A 201 -7.51 9.56 -17.62
C GLY A 201 -6.44 8.89 -18.49
N GLY A 202 -5.46 9.69 -18.97
CA GLY A 202 -4.32 9.19 -19.75
C GLY A 202 -3.01 9.12 -18.93
N SER A 203 -3.05 9.30 -17.60
CA SER A 203 -1.87 9.25 -16.74
C SER A 203 -1.52 7.82 -16.37
N THR A 204 -0.22 7.49 -16.37
CA THR A 204 0.30 6.19 -15.92
C THR A 204 0.38 6.10 -14.40
N ILE A 205 0.55 4.89 -13.85
CA ILE A 205 0.82 4.66 -12.42
C ILE A 205 2.05 5.45 -11.97
N THR A 206 3.13 5.45 -12.78
CA THR A 206 4.37 6.19 -12.46
C THR A 206 4.14 7.70 -12.42
N GLN A 207 3.32 8.24 -13.31
CA GLN A 207 2.94 9.67 -13.27
C GLN A 207 2.07 10.00 -12.06
N GLN A 208 1.17 9.10 -11.66
CA GLN A 208 0.36 9.26 -10.45
C GLN A 208 1.24 9.23 -9.19
N LEU A 209 2.19 8.30 -9.12
CA LEU A 209 3.17 8.24 -8.03
C LEU A 209 4.00 9.52 -7.97
N ALA A 210 4.55 9.97 -9.11
CA ALA A 210 5.29 11.22 -9.18
C ALA A 210 4.45 12.40 -8.69
N LYS A 211 3.19 12.50 -9.13
CA LYS A 211 2.27 13.54 -8.67
C LYS A 211 2.09 13.51 -7.15
N ASN A 212 1.82 12.35 -6.58
CA ASN A 212 1.54 12.21 -5.15
C ASN A 212 2.76 12.55 -4.28
N LEU A 213 3.96 12.17 -4.74
CA LEU A 213 5.18 12.35 -3.96
C LEU A 213 5.76 13.76 -4.04
N PHE A 214 5.65 14.45 -5.20
CA PHE A 214 6.44 15.65 -5.48
C PHE A 214 5.65 16.91 -5.78
N PHE A 215 4.33 16.78 -6.04
CA PHE A 215 3.55 17.92 -6.52
C PHE A 215 2.29 18.16 -5.68
N THR A 216 1.83 19.41 -5.69
CA THR A 216 0.57 19.81 -5.08
C THR A 216 -0.62 19.56 -6.02
N SER A 217 -1.85 19.75 -5.53
CA SER A 217 -3.09 19.52 -6.29
C SER A 217 -3.37 20.53 -7.42
N GLU A 218 -2.51 21.54 -7.62
CA GLU A 218 -2.69 22.53 -8.69
C GLU A 218 -2.68 21.89 -10.08
N GLN A 219 -3.65 22.27 -10.92
CA GLN A 219 -3.79 21.72 -12.28
C GLN A 219 -3.19 22.68 -13.31
N THR A 220 -1.86 22.62 -13.51
CA THR A 220 -1.16 23.43 -14.50
C THR A 220 -0.41 22.56 -15.52
N ILE A 221 -0.28 23.07 -16.78
CA ILE A 221 0.51 22.38 -17.82
C ILE A 221 1.96 22.22 -17.37
N LYS A 222 2.53 23.25 -16.70
CA LYS A 222 3.88 23.20 -16.14
C LYS A 222 4.04 22.02 -15.17
N ARG A 223 3.12 21.86 -14.22
CA ARG A 223 3.13 20.72 -13.29
C ARG A 223 3.06 19.40 -14.05
N LYS A 224 2.19 19.28 -15.07
CA LYS A 224 2.04 18.04 -15.85
C LYS A 224 3.31 17.69 -16.62
N ALA A 225 4.04 18.67 -17.15
CA ALA A 225 5.35 18.46 -17.75
C ALA A 225 6.39 17.98 -16.73
N MET A 226 6.39 18.58 -15.52
CA MET A 226 7.30 18.17 -14.45
C MET A 226 6.98 16.75 -13.91
N GLU A 227 5.70 16.38 -13.83
CA GLU A 227 5.29 15.00 -13.51
C GLU A 227 5.82 14.00 -14.55
N ALA A 228 5.76 14.36 -15.82
CA ALA A 228 6.25 13.50 -16.89
C ALA A 228 7.77 13.29 -16.80
N ILE A 229 8.53 14.37 -16.53
CA ILE A 229 10.00 14.27 -16.32
C ILE A 229 10.29 13.41 -15.08
N ALA A 230 9.60 13.67 -13.97
CA ALA A 230 9.78 12.87 -12.75
C ALA A 230 9.43 11.38 -12.97
N ALA A 231 8.38 11.08 -13.74
CA ALA A 231 8.02 9.72 -14.08
C ALA A 231 9.09 8.99 -14.90
N LEU A 232 9.73 9.70 -15.87
CA LEU A 232 10.86 9.14 -16.64
C LEU A 232 12.07 8.87 -15.75
N LEU A 233 12.38 9.76 -14.80
CA LEU A 233 13.49 9.59 -13.86
C LEU A 233 13.23 8.45 -12.88
N ILE A 234 11.99 8.30 -12.40
CA ILE A 234 11.58 7.17 -11.55
C ILE A 234 11.83 5.84 -12.30
N GLU A 235 11.39 5.74 -13.54
CA GLU A 235 11.57 4.54 -14.36
C GLU A 235 13.05 4.28 -14.75
N PHE A 236 13.87 5.30 -14.72
CA PHE A 236 15.31 5.16 -14.96
C PHE A 236 16.02 4.53 -13.74
N HIS A 237 15.60 4.86 -12.52
CA HIS A 237 16.28 4.44 -11.30
C HIS A 237 15.66 3.19 -10.64
N TYR A 238 14.36 2.95 -10.82
CA TYR A 238 13.61 1.92 -10.09
C TYR A 238 12.96 0.92 -11.04
N SER A 239 12.90 -0.33 -10.61
CA SER A 239 12.19 -1.40 -11.32
C SER A 239 10.67 -1.19 -11.27
N LYS A 240 9.97 -1.82 -12.19
CA LYS A 240 8.49 -1.79 -12.22
C LYS A 240 7.86 -2.29 -10.92
N GLU A 241 8.46 -3.29 -10.30
CA GLU A 241 7.99 -3.84 -9.03
C GLU A 241 8.17 -2.85 -7.89
N GLU A 242 9.30 -2.16 -7.81
CA GLU A 242 9.54 -1.11 -6.81
C GLU A 242 8.60 0.08 -6.99
N ILE A 243 8.36 0.52 -8.22
CA ILE A 243 7.42 1.59 -8.54
C ILE A 243 5.99 1.21 -8.12
N LEU A 244 5.55 0.00 -8.45
CA LEU A 244 4.23 -0.48 -8.09
C LEU A 244 4.07 -0.66 -6.59
N LEU A 245 5.12 -1.17 -5.91
CA LEU A 245 5.16 -1.28 -4.45
C LEU A 245 5.06 0.09 -3.78
N ALA A 246 5.81 1.09 -4.27
CA ALA A 246 5.73 2.46 -3.78
C ALA A 246 4.32 3.05 -3.98
N TYR A 247 3.72 2.83 -5.15
CA TYR A 247 2.36 3.27 -5.44
C TYR A 247 1.32 2.65 -4.50
N ILE A 248 1.37 1.33 -4.30
CA ILE A 248 0.47 0.58 -3.41
C ILE A 248 0.58 1.09 -1.96
N ASN A 249 1.77 1.47 -1.52
CA ASN A 249 2.01 1.99 -0.18
C ASN A 249 1.71 3.49 0.00
N ASP A 250 1.68 4.27 -1.10
CA ASP A 250 1.55 5.74 -1.02
C ASP A 250 0.18 6.28 -1.41
N VAL A 251 -0.56 5.59 -2.26
CA VAL A 251 -1.79 6.12 -2.84
C VAL A 251 -2.82 6.56 -1.79
N PHE A 252 -3.40 7.74 -1.97
CA PHE A 252 -4.44 8.28 -1.10
C PHE A 252 -5.78 7.57 -1.36
N LEU A 253 -6.40 7.02 -0.32
CA LEU A 253 -7.67 6.30 -0.40
C LEU A 253 -8.83 7.01 0.27
N ALA A 254 -8.60 7.72 1.37
CA ALA A 254 -9.66 8.40 2.10
C ALA A 254 -9.14 9.45 3.07
N GLN A 255 -10.08 10.28 3.56
CA GLN A 255 -9.88 11.15 4.71
C GLN A 255 -10.77 10.69 5.87
N SER A 256 -10.20 10.41 7.03
CA SER A 256 -10.89 10.06 8.27
C SER A 256 -10.64 11.13 9.34
N GLY A 257 -11.56 12.07 9.47
CA GLY A 257 -11.37 13.24 10.31
C GLY A 257 -10.16 14.07 9.86
N LYS A 258 -9.15 14.21 10.74
CA LYS A 258 -7.90 14.92 10.44
C LYS A 258 -6.81 14.00 9.86
N ARG A 259 -7.05 12.70 9.74
CA ARG A 259 -6.05 11.71 9.28
C ARG A 259 -6.30 11.31 7.84
N ALA A 260 -5.28 11.38 7.01
CA ALA A 260 -5.29 10.87 5.65
C ALA A 260 -4.96 9.38 5.65
N ILE A 261 -5.75 8.59 4.93
CA ILE A 261 -5.57 7.14 4.77
C ILE A 261 -4.79 6.93 3.50
N HIS A 262 -3.53 6.53 3.64
CA HIS A 262 -2.63 6.24 2.54
C HIS A 262 -2.25 4.77 2.47
N GLY A 263 -2.16 4.25 1.26
CA GLY A 263 -1.78 2.87 0.94
C GLY A 263 -2.87 1.84 1.20
N PHE A 264 -2.79 0.75 0.43
CA PHE A 264 -3.78 -0.32 0.50
C PHE A 264 -3.75 -1.10 1.81
N GLY A 265 -2.59 -1.18 2.48
CA GLY A 265 -2.49 -1.79 3.81
C GLY A 265 -3.33 -1.05 4.85
N MET A 266 -3.22 0.28 4.89
CA MET A 266 -4.04 1.10 5.79
C MET A 266 -5.50 1.16 5.33
N GLY A 267 -5.74 1.16 4.02
CA GLY A 267 -7.08 1.05 3.44
C GLY A 267 -7.82 -0.21 3.90
N ALA A 268 -7.17 -1.37 3.81
CA ALA A 268 -7.73 -2.65 4.28
C ALA A 268 -8.10 -2.59 5.77
N GLN A 269 -7.19 -2.10 6.59
CA GLN A 269 -7.44 -1.94 8.03
C GLN A 269 -8.56 -0.93 8.31
N HIS A 270 -8.59 0.21 7.61
CA HIS A 270 -9.58 1.25 7.84
C HIS A 270 -10.98 0.83 7.41
N PHE A 271 -11.15 0.26 6.21
CA PHE A 271 -12.48 -0.06 5.67
C PHE A 271 -13.04 -1.39 6.16
N PHE A 272 -12.18 -2.40 6.35
CA PHE A 272 -12.58 -3.78 6.61
C PHE A 272 -12.07 -4.34 7.94
N GLY A 273 -11.19 -3.63 8.66
CA GLY A 273 -10.66 -4.06 9.96
C GLY A 273 -9.73 -5.27 9.89
N THR A 274 -9.16 -5.56 8.71
CA THR A 274 -8.31 -6.74 8.50
C THR A 274 -7.08 -6.39 7.65
N SER A 275 -6.14 -7.34 7.55
CA SER A 275 -4.97 -7.17 6.69
C SER A 275 -5.34 -7.30 5.21
N LEU A 276 -4.54 -6.67 4.33
CA LEU A 276 -4.74 -6.72 2.89
C LEU A 276 -4.79 -8.16 2.32
N SER A 277 -3.97 -9.06 2.87
CA SER A 277 -3.91 -10.48 2.46
C SER A 277 -5.19 -11.27 2.76
N ASN A 278 -6.05 -10.76 3.63
CA ASN A 278 -7.30 -11.41 4.03
C ASN A 278 -8.54 -10.83 3.33
N LEU A 279 -8.36 -9.84 2.44
CA LEU A 279 -9.47 -9.26 1.71
C LEU A 279 -10.01 -10.22 0.64
N GLU A 280 -11.32 -10.24 0.52
CA GLU A 280 -12.00 -10.89 -0.60
C GLU A 280 -11.90 -10.03 -1.88
N THR A 281 -12.13 -10.64 -3.04
CA THR A 281 -11.98 -9.98 -4.35
C THR A 281 -12.83 -8.70 -4.47
N GLU A 282 -14.05 -8.72 -3.96
CA GLU A 282 -14.99 -7.58 -3.99
C GLU A 282 -14.49 -6.41 -3.14
N GLN A 283 -13.84 -6.71 -2.01
CA GLN A 283 -13.24 -5.71 -1.13
C GLN A 283 -12.01 -5.06 -1.79
N ILE A 284 -11.20 -5.84 -2.47
CA ILE A 284 -10.07 -5.35 -3.27
C ILE A 284 -10.58 -4.46 -4.42
N ALA A 285 -11.60 -4.91 -5.14
CA ALA A 285 -12.23 -4.15 -6.22
C ALA A 285 -12.79 -2.81 -5.72
N LEU A 286 -13.40 -2.79 -4.53
CA LEU A 286 -13.87 -1.55 -3.90
C LEU A 286 -12.72 -0.57 -3.64
N LEU A 287 -11.63 -1.03 -3.01
CA LEU A 287 -10.46 -0.18 -2.73
C LEU A 287 -9.84 0.39 -4.02
N VAL A 288 -9.71 -0.44 -5.06
CA VAL A 288 -9.18 0.03 -6.36
C VAL A 288 -10.17 0.99 -7.03
N GLY A 289 -11.47 0.72 -6.97
CA GLY A 289 -12.49 1.63 -7.50
C GLY A 289 -12.48 3.02 -6.86
N MET A 290 -12.07 3.11 -5.59
CA MET A 290 -11.93 4.39 -4.88
C MET A 290 -10.80 5.27 -5.43
N LEU A 291 -9.79 4.72 -6.11
CA LEU A 291 -8.66 5.47 -6.66
C LEU A 291 -9.11 6.57 -7.62
N LYS A 292 -10.17 6.31 -8.40
CA LYS A 292 -10.73 7.26 -9.36
C LYS A 292 -11.30 8.52 -8.69
N GLY A 293 -11.77 8.40 -7.45
CA GLY A 293 -12.32 9.52 -6.69
C GLY A 293 -12.52 9.16 -5.22
N PRO A 294 -11.45 9.21 -4.39
CA PRO A 294 -11.48 8.76 -3.01
C PRO A 294 -12.56 9.39 -2.13
N SER A 295 -12.93 10.64 -2.42
CA SER A 295 -14.00 11.33 -1.70
C SER A 295 -15.40 10.99 -2.23
N LEU A 296 -15.51 10.66 -3.52
CA LEU A 296 -16.78 10.38 -4.20
C LEU A 296 -17.22 8.93 -3.98
N TYR A 297 -16.28 8.00 -4.06
CA TYR A 297 -16.55 6.55 -3.97
C TYR A 297 -16.31 5.97 -2.57
N ASN A 298 -16.20 6.82 -1.55
CA ASN A 298 -16.01 6.37 -0.18
C ASN A 298 -17.30 5.74 0.39
N PRO A 299 -17.34 4.41 0.68
CA PRO A 299 -18.54 3.73 1.12
C PRO A 299 -19.03 4.14 2.53
N ARG A 300 -18.20 4.85 3.30
CA ARG A 300 -18.56 5.36 4.64
C ARG A 300 -19.13 6.78 4.61
N ARG A 301 -19.11 7.42 3.46
CA ARG A 301 -19.54 8.81 3.30
C ARG A 301 -20.90 8.94 2.60
N ASN A 302 -21.33 7.90 1.91
CA ASN A 302 -22.60 7.82 1.15
C ASN A 302 -23.53 6.84 1.82
#